data_27f4dcaff6baf4db6698e0cf38fd71f1
#
_entry.id   27f4dcaff6baf4db6698e0cf38fd71f1
#
_cell.length_a   1.000
_cell.length_b   1.000
_cell.length_c   1.000
_cell.angle_alpha   90.00
_cell.angle_beta   90.00
_cell.angle_gamma   90.00
#
_symmetry.space_group_name_H-M   'P 1'
#
loop_
_entity.id
_entity.type
_entity.pdbx_description
1 polymer ?
#
loop_
_entity_poly.entity_id
_entity_poly.type
_entity_poly.pdbx_seq_one_letter_code
_entity_poly.pdbx_strand_id
1 'polypeptide(L)'
;MQQAEYTNDAPKIFADVKEVEITKAIANEFHDVLINYAESDVIIIGAGPAGLTAGRELAMMGFKTLIIEQNNYLGGGYWLGGYMMNPVTVRAPAQKIWDELGIPYKKVAEGLYLTPGPHAVSKLIAATCDAGVKFLNLTKFDDLVLKNGRVAGVVVNWMPVSALPRNITCVDPIALESKMVIDASGHDSVAVKRLVDRKMVDWKGMNPMWVDDGENKVVHKTGEVYPGLVVAGMSVTETFGIARMGPTYGSMLLSGKKAAEVTAAKIKELRR
;
A
#
# COMPACT_ATOMS: atom_id res chain seq x y z
N MET A 1 -19.71 12.77 -48.40
CA MET A 1 -18.93 12.05 -47.41
C MET A 1 -19.16 10.57 -47.65
N GLN A 2 -18.19 9.84 -48.21
CA GLN A 2 -18.25 8.40 -48.27
C GLN A 2 -18.09 7.86 -46.84
N GLN A 3 -19.10 7.11 -46.36
CA GLN A 3 -18.95 6.32 -45.14
C GLN A 3 -17.87 5.29 -45.43
N ALA A 4 -16.78 5.30 -44.66
CA ALA A 4 -15.82 4.22 -44.70
C ALA A 4 -16.53 2.96 -44.19
N GLU A 5 -16.74 2.00 -45.09
CA GLU A 5 -17.14 0.62 -44.70
C GLU A 5 -15.98 0.00 -43.94
N TYR A 6 -16.13 -0.10 -42.62
CA TYR A 6 -15.18 -0.90 -41.80
C TYR A 6 -15.52 -2.39 -42.03
N THR A 7 -14.82 -3.03 -42.96
CA THR A 7 -14.87 -4.47 -43.11
C THR A 7 -13.73 -5.12 -42.31
N ASN A 8 -14.05 -6.19 -41.59
CA ASN A 8 -13.05 -6.95 -40.83
C ASN A 8 -12.48 -8.03 -41.76
N ASP A 9 -11.55 -7.65 -42.65
CA ASP A 9 -10.93 -8.53 -43.63
C ASP A 9 -9.69 -9.27 -43.15
N ALA A 10 -9.26 -9.00 -41.87
CA ALA A 10 -8.12 -9.70 -41.27
C ALA A 10 -8.50 -11.14 -40.85
N PRO A 11 -7.60 -12.11 -41.03
CA PRO A 11 -7.80 -13.44 -40.49
C PRO A 11 -8.02 -13.37 -38.98
N LYS A 12 -9.06 -14.06 -38.51
CA LYS A 12 -9.39 -14.08 -37.07
C LYS A 12 -8.27 -14.77 -36.28
N ILE A 13 -7.75 -14.06 -35.29
CA ILE A 13 -6.77 -14.57 -34.30
C ILE A 13 -7.44 -14.78 -32.94
N PHE A 14 -8.38 -13.91 -32.59
CA PHE A 14 -9.06 -13.93 -31.29
C PHE A 14 -10.44 -14.54 -31.38
N ALA A 15 -10.93 -15.06 -30.25
CA ALA A 15 -12.29 -15.56 -30.12
C ALA A 15 -13.32 -14.41 -30.32
N ASP A 16 -14.50 -14.81 -30.81
CA ASP A 16 -15.63 -13.88 -30.95
C ASP A 16 -16.22 -13.54 -29.60
N VAL A 17 -15.95 -12.33 -29.15
CA VAL A 17 -16.48 -11.76 -27.91
C VAL A 17 -17.06 -10.37 -28.19
N LYS A 18 -18.25 -10.08 -27.66
CA LYS A 18 -18.88 -8.77 -27.82
C LYS A 18 -18.33 -7.80 -26.78
N GLU A 19 -18.28 -6.51 -27.12
CA GLU A 19 -17.83 -5.43 -26.24
C GLU A 19 -18.62 -5.40 -24.92
N VAL A 20 -19.93 -5.68 -24.97
CA VAL A 20 -20.79 -5.75 -23.78
C VAL A 20 -20.41 -6.88 -22.82
N GLU A 21 -19.87 -8.00 -23.32
CA GLU A 21 -19.42 -9.12 -22.50
C GLU A 21 -18.14 -8.73 -21.75
N ILE A 22 -17.22 -8.03 -22.41
CA ILE A 22 -16.01 -7.48 -21.79
C ILE A 22 -16.40 -6.48 -20.68
N THR A 23 -17.32 -5.56 -20.98
CA THR A 23 -17.80 -4.56 -19.98
C THR A 23 -18.41 -5.24 -18.75
N LYS A 24 -19.26 -6.24 -18.96
CA LYS A 24 -19.90 -6.99 -17.86
C LYS A 24 -18.88 -7.76 -17.02
N ALA A 25 -17.89 -8.38 -17.66
CA ALA A 25 -16.85 -9.13 -16.96
C ALA A 25 -16.03 -8.22 -16.03
N ILE A 26 -15.61 -7.04 -16.52
CA ILE A 26 -14.87 -6.05 -15.71
C ILE A 26 -15.74 -5.51 -14.57
N ALA A 27 -17.00 -5.12 -14.84
CA ALA A 27 -17.89 -4.57 -13.85
C ALA A 27 -18.24 -5.57 -12.75
N ASN A 28 -18.48 -6.83 -13.11
CA ASN A 28 -18.79 -7.89 -12.14
C ASN A 28 -17.60 -8.16 -11.22
N GLU A 29 -16.39 -8.34 -11.78
CA GLU A 29 -15.19 -8.58 -10.95
C GLU A 29 -14.89 -7.40 -10.01
N PHE A 30 -15.02 -6.17 -10.50
CA PHE A 30 -14.87 -4.98 -9.64
C PHE A 30 -15.90 -4.95 -8.52
N HIS A 31 -17.18 -5.22 -8.82
CA HIS A 31 -18.26 -5.31 -7.85
C HIS A 31 -18.01 -6.40 -6.81
N ASP A 32 -17.58 -7.57 -7.25
CA ASP A 32 -17.29 -8.70 -6.38
C ASP A 32 -16.17 -8.37 -5.40
N VAL A 33 -15.11 -7.70 -5.85
CA VAL A 33 -14.04 -7.22 -4.97
C VAL A 33 -14.57 -6.20 -3.97
N LEU A 34 -15.32 -5.18 -4.43
CA LEU A 34 -15.82 -4.11 -3.57
C LEU A 34 -16.78 -4.65 -2.50
N ILE A 35 -17.74 -5.47 -2.88
CA ILE A 35 -18.73 -6.05 -1.95
C ILE A 35 -18.05 -6.99 -0.96
N ASN A 36 -17.21 -7.91 -1.46
CA ASN A 36 -16.55 -8.88 -0.59
C ASN A 36 -15.59 -8.22 0.40
N TYR A 37 -14.90 -7.14 0.01
CA TYR A 37 -13.91 -6.47 0.85
C TYR A 37 -14.42 -5.19 1.53
N ALA A 38 -15.73 -4.89 1.42
CA ALA A 38 -16.37 -3.83 2.22
C ALA A 38 -16.19 -4.08 3.73
N GLU A 39 -16.07 -5.36 4.13
CA GLU A 39 -15.62 -5.79 5.45
C GLU A 39 -14.40 -6.71 5.29
N SER A 40 -13.28 -6.35 5.92
CA SER A 40 -12.00 -7.05 5.84
C SER A 40 -11.42 -7.32 7.24
N ASP A 41 -10.43 -8.21 7.35
CA ASP A 41 -9.65 -8.32 8.59
C ASP A 41 -8.71 -7.11 8.71
N VAL A 42 -8.06 -6.74 7.60
CA VAL A 42 -7.11 -5.62 7.56
C VAL A 42 -7.29 -4.79 6.30
N ILE A 43 -7.33 -3.48 6.45
CA ILE A 43 -7.19 -2.52 5.36
C ILE A 43 -5.85 -1.81 5.49
N ILE A 44 -5.09 -1.78 4.41
CA ILE A 44 -3.79 -1.10 4.32
C ILE A 44 -3.93 0.12 3.41
N ILE A 45 -3.48 1.27 3.88
CA ILE A 45 -3.48 2.53 3.13
C ILE A 45 -2.11 2.70 2.49
N GLY A 46 -2.05 2.62 1.17
CA GLY A 46 -0.84 2.75 0.36
C GLY A 46 -0.17 1.43 -0.01
N ALA A 47 0.07 1.27 -1.31
CA ALA A 47 0.70 0.11 -1.93
C ALA A 47 2.20 0.34 -2.19
N GLY A 48 2.89 1.08 -1.31
CA GLY A 48 4.34 1.19 -1.30
C GLY A 48 5.01 -0.09 -0.77
N PRO A 49 6.35 -0.16 -0.70
CA PRO A 49 7.06 -1.38 -0.28
C PRO A 49 6.66 -1.87 1.11
N ALA A 50 6.37 -0.97 2.05
CA ALA A 50 5.90 -1.34 3.38
C ALA A 50 4.49 -1.95 3.35
N GLY A 51 3.55 -1.30 2.63
CA GLY A 51 2.17 -1.78 2.50
C GLY A 51 2.06 -3.10 1.76
N LEU A 52 2.80 -3.26 0.64
CA LEU A 52 2.86 -4.51 -0.11
C LEU A 52 3.42 -5.65 0.72
N THR A 53 4.53 -5.41 1.44
CA THR A 53 5.12 -6.45 2.31
C THR A 53 4.15 -6.82 3.43
N ALA A 54 3.55 -5.84 4.12
CA ALA A 54 2.59 -6.10 5.17
C ALA A 54 1.37 -6.88 4.66
N GLY A 55 0.84 -6.50 3.49
CA GLY A 55 -0.28 -7.17 2.86
C GLY A 55 0.01 -8.63 2.52
N ARG A 56 1.17 -8.88 1.89
CA ARG A 56 1.63 -10.24 1.58
C ARG A 56 1.71 -11.10 2.84
N GLU A 57 2.41 -10.64 3.87
CA GLU A 57 2.58 -11.41 5.11
C GLU A 57 1.23 -11.70 5.79
N LEU A 58 0.32 -10.72 5.86
CA LEU A 58 -1.01 -10.91 6.45
C LEU A 58 -1.86 -11.91 5.66
N ALA A 59 -1.86 -11.81 4.33
CA ALA A 59 -2.59 -12.75 3.48
C ALA A 59 -2.04 -14.17 3.60
N MET A 60 -0.72 -14.34 3.69
CA MET A 60 -0.08 -15.65 3.94
C MET A 60 -0.45 -16.21 5.32
N MET A 61 -0.77 -15.36 6.31
CA MET A 61 -1.30 -15.79 7.62
C MET A 61 -2.82 -16.08 7.58
N GLY A 62 -3.48 -15.94 6.43
CA GLY A 62 -4.91 -16.21 6.24
C GLY A 62 -5.84 -15.04 6.60
N PHE A 63 -5.32 -13.82 6.75
CA PHE A 63 -6.16 -12.64 6.97
C PHE A 63 -6.69 -12.08 5.66
N LYS A 64 -7.98 -11.75 5.64
CA LYS A 64 -8.64 -11.06 4.52
C LYS A 64 -8.12 -9.63 4.44
N THR A 65 -7.22 -9.37 3.48
CA THR A 65 -6.45 -8.14 3.37
C THR A 65 -6.78 -7.37 2.11
N LEU A 66 -7.14 -6.09 2.28
CA LEU A 66 -7.37 -5.12 1.22
C LEU A 66 -6.30 -4.04 1.28
N ILE A 67 -5.74 -3.66 0.14
CA ILE A 67 -4.90 -2.47 0.00
C ILE A 67 -5.62 -1.43 -0.84
N ILE A 68 -5.74 -0.20 -0.35
CA ILE A 68 -6.18 0.96 -1.12
C ILE A 68 -4.98 1.77 -1.59
N GLU A 69 -4.98 2.18 -2.86
CA GLU A 69 -3.90 2.95 -3.48
C GLU A 69 -4.48 4.12 -4.29
N GLN A 70 -3.96 5.32 -4.07
CA GLN A 70 -4.44 6.53 -4.76
C GLN A 70 -4.00 6.61 -6.23
N ASN A 71 -2.88 5.97 -6.58
CA ASN A 71 -2.39 5.91 -7.95
C ASN A 71 -3.03 4.75 -8.73
N ASN A 72 -2.88 4.78 -10.04
CA ASN A 72 -3.28 3.68 -10.92
C ASN A 72 -2.25 2.53 -10.96
N TYR A 73 -1.12 2.65 -10.26
CA TYR A 73 -0.08 1.65 -10.18
C TYR A 73 0.37 1.43 -8.74
N LEU A 74 0.87 0.24 -8.45
CA LEU A 74 1.38 -0.18 -7.15
C LEU A 74 2.90 0.04 -7.07
N GLY A 75 3.47 -0.02 -5.86
CA GLY A 75 4.91 0.01 -5.63
C GLY A 75 5.44 1.32 -5.04
N GLY A 76 4.65 2.40 -5.08
CA GLY A 76 5.05 3.69 -4.53
C GLY A 76 6.40 4.16 -5.08
N GLY A 77 7.31 4.60 -4.21
CA GLY A 77 8.65 5.05 -4.59
C GLY A 77 9.65 3.93 -4.94
N TYR A 78 9.27 2.66 -4.84
CA TYR A 78 10.21 1.53 -4.99
C TYR A 78 10.63 1.26 -6.45
N TRP A 79 10.02 1.94 -7.40
CA TRP A 79 10.40 1.91 -8.82
C TRP A 79 11.76 2.53 -9.10
N LEU A 80 12.17 3.49 -8.27
CA LEU A 80 13.39 4.28 -8.45
C LEU A 80 14.19 4.32 -7.15
N GLY A 81 15.50 4.39 -7.30
CA GLY A 81 16.39 4.82 -6.24
C GLY A 81 16.40 6.35 -6.09
N GLY A 82 17.43 6.88 -5.45
CA GLY A 82 17.61 8.32 -5.33
C GLY A 82 17.89 8.98 -6.68
N TYR A 83 17.50 10.23 -6.82
CA TYR A 83 17.81 11.09 -7.97
C TYR A 83 17.32 10.53 -9.32
N MET A 84 16.13 9.92 -9.34
CA MET A 84 15.51 9.31 -10.53
C MET A 84 16.29 8.14 -11.16
N MET A 85 17.26 7.57 -10.46
CA MET A 85 18.02 6.41 -10.94
C MET A 85 17.26 5.12 -10.67
N ASN A 86 17.29 4.17 -11.61
CA ASN A 86 16.58 2.90 -11.49
C ASN A 86 17.11 1.96 -10.39
N PRO A 87 18.41 1.91 -10.05
CA PRO A 87 18.86 1.02 -9.01
C PRO A 87 18.36 1.43 -7.63
N VAL A 88 17.93 0.43 -6.86
CA VAL A 88 17.50 0.56 -5.45
C VAL A 88 18.43 -0.22 -4.55
N THR A 89 18.56 0.23 -3.31
CA THR A 89 19.43 -0.43 -2.34
C THR A 89 18.67 -0.95 -1.13
N VAL A 90 19.22 -1.98 -0.49
CA VAL A 90 18.88 -2.38 0.86
C VAL A 90 20.17 -2.65 1.66
N ARG A 91 20.08 -2.43 2.96
CA ARG A 91 21.13 -2.82 3.91
C ARG A 91 20.78 -4.17 4.55
N ALA A 92 21.79 -4.96 4.92
CA ALA A 92 21.58 -6.16 5.71
C ALA A 92 20.81 -5.82 7.00
N PRO A 93 19.84 -6.65 7.44
CA PRO A 93 19.51 -8.00 6.92
C PRO A 93 18.36 -8.00 5.89
N ALA A 94 17.94 -6.86 5.35
CA ALA A 94 16.75 -6.72 4.51
C ALA A 94 16.87 -7.44 3.14
N GLN A 95 18.08 -7.74 2.66
CA GLN A 95 18.27 -8.55 1.45
C GLN A 95 17.65 -9.95 1.55
N LYS A 96 17.44 -10.47 2.78
CA LYS A 96 16.75 -11.74 2.99
C LYS A 96 15.31 -11.75 2.43
N ILE A 97 14.63 -10.58 2.41
CA ILE A 97 13.32 -10.45 1.76
C ILE A 97 13.48 -10.57 0.24
N TRP A 98 14.57 -10.05 -0.32
CA TRP A 98 14.88 -10.25 -1.74
C TRP A 98 15.16 -11.72 -2.07
N ASP A 99 15.86 -12.44 -1.18
CA ASP A 99 16.06 -13.89 -1.31
C ASP A 99 14.71 -14.63 -1.30
N GLU A 100 13.83 -14.33 -0.36
CA GLU A 100 12.48 -14.91 -0.26
C GLU A 100 11.64 -14.68 -1.53
N LEU A 101 11.81 -13.52 -2.18
CA LEU A 101 11.08 -13.13 -3.39
C LEU A 101 11.78 -13.55 -4.70
N GLY A 102 12.96 -14.16 -4.61
CA GLY A 102 13.76 -14.50 -5.80
C GLY A 102 14.18 -13.27 -6.60
N ILE A 103 14.50 -12.16 -5.93
CA ILE A 103 14.99 -10.93 -6.55
C ILE A 103 16.51 -11.02 -6.64
N PRO A 104 17.11 -11.03 -7.87
CA PRO A 104 18.54 -11.03 -8.00
C PRO A 104 19.13 -9.66 -7.62
N TYR A 105 20.28 -9.68 -6.97
CA TYR A 105 20.97 -8.46 -6.51
C TYR A 105 22.48 -8.60 -6.57
N LYS A 106 23.19 -7.48 -6.46
CA LYS A 106 24.63 -7.42 -6.32
C LYS A 106 24.99 -6.95 -4.91
N LYS A 107 25.95 -7.61 -4.26
CA LYS A 107 26.63 -7.06 -3.08
C LYS A 107 27.63 -6.02 -3.59
N VAL A 108 27.45 -4.75 -3.20
CA VAL A 108 28.31 -3.63 -3.66
C VAL A 108 29.28 -3.15 -2.59
N ALA A 109 28.95 -3.44 -1.32
CA ALA A 109 29.84 -3.24 -0.17
C ALA A 109 29.43 -4.22 0.94
N GLU A 110 30.16 -4.27 2.02
CA GLU A 110 29.77 -5.09 3.19
C GLU A 110 28.44 -4.58 3.74
N GLY A 111 27.44 -5.48 3.79
CA GLY A 111 26.09 -5.17 4.26
C GLY A 111 25.26 -4.27 3.32
N LEU A 112 25.72 -3.94 2.10
CA LEU A 112 24.99 -3.13 1.13
C LEU A 112 24.74 -3.91 -0.17
N TYR A 113 23.48 -3.96 -0.57
CA TYR A 113 23.00 -4.71 -1.73
C TYR A 113 22.21 -3.81 -2.67
N LEU A 114 22.26 -4.10 -3.97
CA LEU A 114 21.67 -3.29 -5.02
C LEU A 114 21.00 -4.18 -6.09
N THR A 115 19.84 -3.76 -6.55
CA THR A 115 19.10 -4.36 -7.67
C THR A 115 18.38 -3.29 -8.49
N PRO A 116 17.97 -3.55 -9.76
CA PRO A 116 17.08 -2.65 -10.47
C PRO A 116 15.73 -2.52 -9.75
N GLY A 117 15.28 -1.27 -9.49
CA GLY A 117 14.00 -0.98 -8.83
C GLY A 117 12.80 -1.63 -9.54
N PRO A 118 12.67 -1.53 -10.88
CA PRO A 118 11.60 -2.20 -11.61
C PRO A 118 11.56 -3.71 -11.38
N HIS A 119 12.70 -4.38 -11.26
CA HIS A 119 12.74 -5.81 -10.95
C HIS A 119 12.25 -6.11 -9.53
N ALA A 120 12.79 -5.36 -8.55
CA ALA A 120 12.42 -5.54 -7.15
C ALA A 120 10.93 -5.31 -6.90
N VAL A 121 10.41 -4.20 -7.40
CA VAL A 121 9.01 -3.82 -7.18
C VAL A 121 8.04 -4.76 -7.89
N SER A 122 8.34 -5.17 -9.13
CA SER A 122 7.49 -6.10 -9.89
C SER A 122 7.38 -7.47 -9.19
N LYS A 123 8.50 -7.99 -8.67
CA LYS A 123 8.51 -9.23 -7.88
C LYS A 123 7.70 -9.11 -6.59
N LEU A 124 7.82 -7.99 -5.88
CA LEU A 124 7.05 -7.74 -4.66
C LEU A 124 5.55 -7.62 -4.95
N ILE A 125 5.16 -6.89 -6.00
CA ILE A 125 3.77 -6.77 -6.43
C ILE A 125 3.19 -8.15 -6.77
N ALA A 126 3.88 -8.92 -7.63
CA ALA A 126 3.45 -10.25 -8.03
C ALA A 126 3.26 -11.16 -6.81
N ALA A 127 4.25 -11.23 -5.93
CA ALA A 127 4.17 -12.04 -4.71
C ALA A 127 3.03 -11.60 -3.76
N THR A 128 2.68 -10.31 -3.75
CA THR A 128 1.55 -9.80 -2.95
C THR A 128 0.22 -10.21 -3.56
N CYS A 129 0.10 -10.17 -4.90
CA CYS A 129 -1.07 -10.67 -5.63
C CYS A 129 -1.24 -12.19 -5.44
N ASP A 130 -0.16 -12.95 -5.59
CA ASP A 130 -0.14 -14.40 -5.44
C ASP A 130 -0.54 -14.86 -4.02
N ALA A 131 -0.24 -14.05 -3.00
CA ALA A 131 -0.69 -14.27 -1.64
C ALA A 131 -2.21 -14.05 -1.43
N GLY A 132 -2.92 -13.50 -2.42
CA GLY A 132 -4.37 -13.29 -2.40
C GLY A 132 -4.83 -11.92 -1.91
N VAL A 133 -3.92 -10.96 -1.76
CA VAL A 133 -4.29 -9.57 -1.43
C VAL A 133 -5.13 -8.97 -2.55
N LYS A 134 -6.19 -8.24 -2.19
CA LYS A 134 -6.98 -7.45 -3.14
C LYS A 134 -6.62 -5.98 -3.08
N PHE A 135 -6.83 -5.29 -4.19
CA PHE A 135 -6.44 -3.90 -4.36
C PHE A 135 -7.61 -3.07 -4.89
N LEU A 136 -7.71 -1.84 -4.38
CA LEU A 136 -8.53 -0.78 -4.99
C LEU A 136 -7.60 0.36 -5.38
N ASN A 137 -7.27 0.43 -6.67
CA ASN A 137 -6.47 1.50 -7.26
C ASN A 137 -7.32 2.75 -7.48
N LEU A 138 -6.70 3.91 -7.70
CA LEU A 138 -7.36 5.22 -7.85
C LEU A 138 -8.33 5.52 -6.69
N THR A 139 -8.07 4.91 -5.54
CA THR A 139 -8.88 5.02 -4.33
C THR A 139 -8.13 5.82 -3.27
N LYS A 140 -8.64 7.01 -3.00
CA LYS A 140 -8.07 7.94 -2.03
C LYS A 140 -8.68 7.71 -0.66
N PHE A 141 -7.82 7.66 0.35
CA PHE A 141 -8.24 7.76 1.73
C PHE A 141 -8.75 9.18 2.04
N ASP A 142 -9.95 9.29 2.58
CA ASP A 142 -10.53 10.57 3.00
C ASP A 142 -10.55 10.72 4.52
N ASP A 143 -10.96 9.68 5.26
CA ASP A 143 -11.04 9.71 6.71
C ASP A 143 -11.01 8.30 7.33
N LEU A 144 -11.04 8.24 8.65
CA LEU A 144 -11.15 7.01 9.45
C LEU A 144 -12.59 6.74 9.86
N VAL A 145 -12.96 5.46 9.95
CA VAL A 145 -14.14 5.00 10.70
C VAL A 145 -13.71 4.82 12.16
N LEU A 146 -14.24 5.64 13.06
CA LEU A 146 -13.98 5.56 14.50
C LEU A 146 -15.23 5.04 15.22
N LYS A 147 -15.10 3.92 15.93
CA LYS A 147 -16.17 3.33 16.72
C LYS A 147 -15.64 2.94 18.11
N ASN A 148 -16.32 3.37 19.16
CA ASN A 148 -15.98 3.02 20.55
C ASN A 148 -14.50 3.27 20.93
N GLY A 149 -13.96 4.42 20.50
CA GLY A 149 -12.59 4.82 20.82
C GLY A 149 -11.50 4.07 20.05
N ARG A 150 -11.85 3.37 18.95
CA ARG A 150 -10.88 2.69 18.09
C ARG A 150 -11.14 2.92 16.61
N VAL A 151 -10.09 2.79 15.81
CA VAL A 151 -10.20 2.71 14.35
C VAL A 151 -10.83 1.36 13.96
N ALA A 152 -11.91 1.44 13.19
CA ALA A 152 -12.70 0.29 12.74
C ALA A 152 -12.84 0.23 11.21
N GLY A 153 -12.05 1.02 10.48
CA GLY A 153 -12.07 1.06 9.03
C GLY A 153 -11.63 2.41 8.46
N VAL A 154 -11.87 2.59 7.18
CA VAL A 154 -11.50 3.78 6.41
C VAL A 154 -12.69 4.32 5.64
N VAL A 155 -12.67 5.63 5.39
CA VAL A 155 -13.57 6.33 4.48
C VAL A 155 -12.78 6.63 3.22
N VAL A 156 -13.31 6.27 2.06
CA VAL A 156 -12.60 6.36 0.79
C VAL A 156 -13.44 7.02 -0.31
N ASN A 157 -12.76 7.65 -1.25
CA ASN A 157 -13.38 8.16 -2.45
C ASN A 157 -12.50 7.89 -3.68
N TRP A 158 -13.02 8.08 -4.87
CA TRP A 158 -12.23 8.01 -6.09
C TRP A 158 -11.22 9.16 -6.14
N MET A 159 -9.98 8.86 -6.46
CA MET A 159 -8.93 9.89 -6.57
C MET A 159 -9.32 11.06 -7.49
N PRO A 160 -9.96 10.85 -8.67
CA PRO A 160 -10.38 11.93 -9.55
C PRO A 160 -11.38 12.91 -8.93
N VAL A 161 -12.16 12.50 -7.93
CA VAL A 161 -13.11 13.39 -7.23
C VAL A 161 -12.41 14.60 -6.62
N SER A 162 -11.18 14.44 -6.14
CA SER A 162 -10.40 15.56 -5.58
C SER A 162 -9.97 16.59 -6.61
N ALA A 163 -10.01 16.26 -7.90
CA ALA A 163 -9.70 17.18 -9.01
C ALA A 163 -10.95 17.86 -9.62
N LEU A 164 -12.16 17.49 -9.17
CA LEU A 164 -13.38 18.07 -9.69
C LEU A 164 -13.57 19.51 -9.18
N PRO A 165 -14.11 20.43 -10.01
CA PRO A 165 -14.44 21.78 -9.58
C PRO A 165 -15.48 21.77 -8.45
N ARG A 166 -15.35 22.66 -7.48
CA ARG A 166 -16.24 22.74 -6.30
C ARG A 166 -17.73 22.95 -6.66
N ASN A 167 -18.02 23.56 -7.79
CA ASN A 167 -19.39 23.80 -8.24
C ASN A 167 -20.09 22.56 -8.83
N ILE A 168 -19.35 21.46 -9.05
CA ILE A 168 -19.91 20.22 -9.60
C ILE A 168 -20.09 19.16 -8.49
N THR A 169 -19.51 19.35 -7.32
CA THR A 169 -19.25 18.23 -6.43
C THR A 169 -19.88 18.33 -5.07
N CYS A 170 -20.87 17.49 -4.88
CA CYS A 170 -21.01 16.76 -3.62
C CYS A 170 -20.98 15.27 -3.98
N VAL A 171 -19.80 14.65 -3.98
CA VAL A 171 -19.63 13.21 -4.17
C VAL A 171 -19.28 12.62 -2.81
N ASP A 172 -20.26 12.01 -2.16
CA ASP A 172 -20.06 11.42 -0.84
C ASP A 172 -19.12 10.21 -0.93
N PRO A 173 -18.17 10.10 0.01
CA PRO A 173 -17.30 8.94 0.12
C PRO A 173 -18.06 7.72 0.65
N ILE A 174 -17.46 6.54 0.51
CA ILE A 174 -17.97 5.29 1.10
C ILE A 174 -17.07 4.84 2.25
N ALA A 175 -17.64 4.10 3.20
CA ALA A 175 -16.92 3.49 4.30
C ALA A 175 -16.61 2.02 3.99
N LEU A 176 -15.39 1.59 4.34
CA LEU A 176 -14.95 0.19 4.36
C LEU A 176 -14.55 -0.16 5.79
N GLU A 177 -15.07 -1.25 6.34
CA GLU A 177 -14.80 -1.64 7.72
C GLU A 177 -13.69 -2.69 7.81
N SER A 178 -12.92 -2.63 8.91
CA SER A 178 -11.89 -3.63 9.20
C SER A 178 -11.61 -3.76 10.69
N LYS A 179 -11.04 -4.90 11.09
CA LYS A 179 -10.58 -5.11 12.47
C LYS A 179 -9.36 -4.24 12.80
N MET A 180 -8.47 -4.05 11.83
CA MET A 180 -7.27 -3.22 11.95
C MET A 180 -7.02 -2.46 10.66
N VAL A 181 -6.44 -1.26 10.78
CA VAL A 181 -5.94 -0.45 9.66
C VAL A 181 -4.42 -0.30 9.78
N ILE A 182 -3.71 -0.36 8.66
CA ILE A 182 -2.28 -0.03 8.60
C ILE A 182 -2.11 1.23 7.75
N ASP A 183 -1.54 2.29 8.34
CA ASP A 183 -1.09 3.46 7.59
C ASP A 183 0.32 3.22 7.02
N ALA A 184 0.39 2.91 5.73
CA ALA A 184 1.60 2.76 4.93
C ALA A 184 1.64 3.78 3.79
N SER A 185 0.97 4.91 3.96
CA SER A 185 0.81 5.98 2.96
C SER A 185 2.06 6.82 2.73
N GLY A 186 3.18 6.43 3.34
CA GLY A 186 4.45 7.10 3.16
C GLY A 186 4.56 8.41 3.93
N HIS A 187 5.16 9.43 3.31
CA HIS A 187 5.36 10.75 3.94
C HIS A 187 4.05 11.47 4.25
N ASP A 188 2.97 11.10 3.57
CA ASP A 188 1.67 11.75 3.79
C ASP A 188 1.05 11.34 5.12
N SER A 189 1.31 10.13 5.64
CA SER A 189 0.80 9.61 6.93
C SER A 189 -0.68 9.94 7.11
N VAL A 190 -1.48 9.66 6.08
CA VAL A 190 -2.83 10.25 5.95
C VAL A 190 -3.78 9.88 7.07
N ALA A 191 -3.70 8.65 7.59
CA ALA A 191 -4.55 8.21 8.70
C ALA A 191 -4.09 8.80 10.03
N VAL A 192 -2.78 8.83 10.27
CA VAL A 192 -2.21 9.46 11.48
C VAL A 192 -2.56 10.94 11.51
N LYS A 193 -2.42 11.67 10.39
CA LYS A 193 -2.79 13.10 10.31
C LYS A 193 -4.23 13.35 10.70
N ARG A 194 -5.17 12.48 10.31
CA ARG A 194 -6.58 12.63 10.73
C ARG A 194 -6.77 12.51 12.24
N LEU A 195 -5.96 11.70 12.92
CA LEU A 195 -5.98 11.62 14.39
C LEU A 195 -5.28 12.81 15.04
N VAL A 196 -4.20 13.31 14.45
CA VAL A 196 -3.50 14.53 14.90
C VAL A 196 -4.42 15.75 14.82
N ASP A 197 -5.13 15.93 13.70
CA ASP A 197 -6.11 17.03 13.53
C ASP A 197 -7.20 17.01 14.62
N ARG A 198 -7.50 15.81 15.14
CA ARG A 198 -8.45 15.59 16.25
C ARG A 198 -7.80 15.58 17.64
N LYS A 199 -6.49 15.84 17.73
CA LYS A 199 -5.70 15.82 18.98
C LYS A 199 -5.72 14.47 19.70
N MET A 200 -5.81 13.37 18.96
CA MET A 200 -5.86 12.00 19.48
C MET A 200 -4.49 11.30 19.45
N VAL A 201 -3.56 11.77 18.64
CA VAL A 201 -2.19 11.28 18.50
C VAL A 201 -1.25 12.47 18.30
N ASP A 202 -0.03 12.37 18.82
CA ASP A 202 1.03 13.35 18.58
C ASP A 202 1.71 13.11 17.22
N TRP A 203 2.16 14.18 16.58
CA TRP A 203 2.94 14.18 15.37
C TRP A 203 4.22 15.00 15.56
N LYS A 204 5.35 14.41 15.18
CA LYS A 204 6.65 15.08 15.31
C LYS A 204 7.23 15.58 13.99
N GLY A 205 6.76 15.05 12.86
CA GLY A 205 7.36 15.27 11.55
C GLY A 205 8.70 14.55 11.39
N MET A 206 9.21 14.48 10.17
CA MET A 206 10.46 13.80 9.85
C MET A 206 11.68 14.68 10.18
N ASN A 207 12.73 14.08 10.71
CA ASN A 207 14.01 14.74 10.96
C ASN A 207 14.98 14.69 9.76
N PRO A 208 16.03 15.52 9.73
CA PRO A 208 17.07 15.49 8.72
C PRO A 208 17.69 14.11 8.50
N MET A 209 18.34 13.91 7.35
CA MET A 209 18.83 12.61 6.92
C MET A 209 19.95 12.06 7.82
N TRP A 210 19.74 10.85 8.30
CA TRP A 210 20.74 10.02 8.97
C TRP A 210 20.34 8.54 8.81
N VAL A 211 20.91 7.88 7.81
CA VAL A 211 20.50 6.52 7.37
C VAL A 211 20.57 5.51 8.50
N ASP A 212 21.69 5.47 9.22
CA ASP A 212 21.94 4.45 10.24
C ASP A 212 20.97 4.53 11.42
N ASP A 213 20.69 5.75 11.87
CA ASP A 213 19.69 6.01 12.94
C ASP A 213 18.27 5.72 12.44
N GLY A 214 17.95 6.20 11.22
CA GLY A 214 16.60 6.15 10.67
C GLY A 214 16.11 4.73 10.42
N GLU A 215 16.89 3.90 9.70
CA GLU A 215 16.44 2.55 9.32
C GLU A 215 16.13 1.68 10.56
N ASN A 216 17.00 1.68 11.56
CA ASN A 216 16.79 0.91 12.78
C ASN A 216 15.53 1.39 13.53
N LYS A 217 15.40 2.71 13.71
CA LYS A 217 14.27 3.29 14.46
C LYS A 217 12.94 3.04 13.79
N VAL A 218 12.86 3.11 12.45
CA VAL A 218 11.62 2.82 11.71
C VAL A 218 11.13 1.41 12.02
N VAL A 219 12.00 0.41 11.93
CA VAL A 219 11.61 -0.96 12.25
C VAL A 219 11.22 -1.10 13.71
N HIS A 220 11.98 -0.52 14.64
CA HIS A 220 11.68 -0.62 16.08
C HIS A 220 10.37 0.06 16.47
N LYS A 221 10.06 1.22 15.87
CA LYS A 221 8.87 2.02 16.18
C LYS A 221 7.62 1.64 15.38
N THR A 222 7.76 0.74 14.39
CA THR A 222 6.60 0.17 13.70
C THR A 222 5.68 -0.52 14.69
N GLY A 223 4.41 -0.11 14.74
CA GLY A 223 3.45 -0.65 15.69
C GLY A 223 2.14 0.11 15.74
N GLU A 224 1.29 -0.25 16.70
CA GLU A 224 0.03 0.41 16.94
C GLU A 224 0.26 1.79 17.60
N VAL A 225 -0.32 2.84 17.02
CA VAL A 225 -0.21 4.22 17.51
C VAL A 225 -1.51 4.74 18.10
N TYR A 226 -2.60 4.11 17.74
CA TYR A 226 -3.93 4.33 18.29
C TYR A 226 -4.71 3.02 18.19
N PRO A 227 -5.63 2.71 19.12
CA PRO A 227 -6.37 1.45 19.05
C PRO A 227 -6.95 1.19 17.66
N GLY A 228 -6.55 0.09 17.01
CA GLY A 228 -6.95 -0.28 15.67
C GLY A 228 -6.13 0.34 14.52
N LEU A 229 -5.14 1.22 14.79
CA LEU A 229 -4.28 1.80 13.77
C LEU A 229 -2.80 1.48 14.01
N VAL A 230 -2.19 0.77 13.08
CA VAL A 230 -0.76 0.48 13.00
C VAL A 230 -0.10 1.40 11.97
N VAL A 231 1.13 1.85 12.21
CA VAL A 231 1.94 2.60 11.23
C VAL A 231 3.07 1.75 10.69
N ALA A 232 3.36 1.89 9.38
CA ALA A 232 4.44 1.19 8.70
C ALA A 232 5.17 2.10 7.70
N GLY A 233 6.46 1.80 7.47
CA GLY A 233 7.27 2.54 6.50
C GLY A 233 7.50 3.99 6.89
N MET A 234 7.38 4.91 5.95
CA MET A 234 7.63 6.34 6.19
C MET A 234 6.60 6.99 7.11
N SER A 235 5.40 6.43 7.24
CA SER A 235 4.42 6.91 8.24
C SER A 235 4.95 6.79 9.68
N VAL A 236 5.81 5.79 9.95
CA VAL A 236 6.51 5.69 11.25
C VAL A 236 7.46 6.87 11.45
N THR A 237 8.22 7.22 10.40
CA THR A 237 9.18 8.33 10.43
C THR A 237 8.51 9.64 10.78
N GLU A 238 7.40 9.93 10.10
CA GLU A 238 6.61 11.15 10.31
C GLU A 238 5.96 11.20 11.69
N THR A 239 5.43 10.08 12.16
CA THR A 239 4.76 10.01 13.46
C THR A 239 5.74 10.27 14.62
N PHE A 240 6.94 9.67 14.57
CA PHE A 240 7.86 9.65 15.71
C PHE A 240 9.06 10.62 15.60
N GLY A 241 9.15 11.40 14.55
CA GLY A 241 10.27 12.31 14.34
C GLY A 241 11.59 11.58 14.08
N ILE A 242 11.56 10.56 13.24
CA ILE A 242 12.75 9.76 12.92
C ILE A 242 13.51 10.40 11.76
N ALA A 243 14.82 10.21 11.75
CA ALA A 243 15.68 10.69 10.68
C ALA A 243 15.34 10.07 9.33
N ARG A 244 15.42 10.87 8.27
CA ARG A 244 15.25 10.40 6.89
C ARG A 244 16.35 9.41 6.51
N MET A 245 16.01 8.32 5.82
CA MET A 245 16.96 7.26 5.45
C MET A 245 17.57 7.42 4.05
N GLY A 246 16.98 8.25 3.18
CA GLY A 246 17.41 8.35 1.80
C GLY A 246 17.00 7.14 0.95
N PRO A 247 17.72 6.84 -0.16
CA PRO A 247 17.30 5.87 -1.15
C PRO A 247 17.66 4.41 -0.78
N THR A 248 17.35 4.00 0.45
CA THR A 248 17.44 2.61 0.90
C THR A 248 16.06 2.12 1.35
N TYR A 249 15.68 0.92 0.95
CA TYR A 249 14.33 0.39 1.15
C TYR A 249 14.26 -0.72 2.18
N GLY A 250 15.40 -1.06 2.82
CA GLY A 250 15.47 -2.15 3.79
C GLY A 250 14.49 -1.99 4.94
N SER A 251 14.47 -0.81 5.55
CA SER A 251 13.55 -0.52 6.65
C SER A 251 12.09 -0.50 6.23
N MET A 252 11.78 -0.15 4.98
CA MET A 252 10.40 -0.19 4.47
C MET A 252 9.89 -1.63 4.42
N LEU A 253 10.69 -2.55 3.89
CA LEU A 253 10.36 -3.96 3.79
C LEU A 253 10.23 -4.60 5.18
N LEU A 254 11.21 -4.40 6.06
CA LEU A 254 11.21 -4.94 7.42
C LEU A 254 10.10 -4.34 8.29
N SER A 255 9.80 -3.05 8.13
CA SER A 255 8.66 -2.39 8.79
C SER A 255 7.33 -3.00 8.35
N GLY A 256 7.17 -3.29 7.05
CA GLY A 256 5.99 -3.98 6.55
C GLY A 256 5.80 -5.36 7.18
N LYS A 257 6.87 -6.16 7.26
CA LYS A 257 6.84 -7.48 7.92
C LYS A 257 6.45 -7.36 9.39
N LYS A 258 7.07 -6.44 10.13
CA LYS A 258 6.74 -6.19 11.54
C LYS A 258 5.32 -5.67 11.73
N ALA A 259 4.83 -4.78 10.86
CA ALA A 259 3.45 -4.29 10.92
C ALA A 259 2.44 -5.44 10.78
N ALA A 260 2.72 -6.40 9.91
CA ALA A 260 1.89 -7.60 9.77
C ALA A 260 1.88 -8.44 11.07
N GLU A 261 3.04 -8.67 11.68
CA GLU A 261 3.16 -9.41 12.95
C GLU A 261 2.36 -8.73 14.07
N VAL A 262 2.53 -7.42 14.25
CA VAL A 262 1.80 -6.63 15.26
C VAL A 262 0.28 -6.69 14.99
N THR A 263 -0.12 -6.47 13.75
CA THR A 263 -1.53 -6.49 13.35
C THR A 263 -2.18 -7.85 13.60
N ALA A 264 -1.49 -8.93 13.22
CA ALA A 264 -1.97 -10.30 13.45
C ALA A 264 -2.13 -10.62 14.95
N ALA A 265 -1.20 -10.17 15.80
CA ALA A 265 -1.28 -10.33 17.24
C ALA A 265 -2.50 -9.57 17.80
N LYS A 266 -2.71 -8.32 17.38
CA LYS A 266 -3.85 -7.50 17.80
C LYS A 266 -5.20 -8.07 17.39
N ILE A 267 -5.33 -8.60 16.18
CA ILE A 267 -6.58 -9.27 15.75
C ILE A 267 -6.87 -10.51 16.62
N LYS A 268 -5.84 -11.28 16.99
CA LYS A 268 -6.00 -12.42 17.89
C LYS A 268 -6.45 -12.02 19.30
N GLU A 269 -5.98 -10.86 19.80
CA GLU A 269 -6.44 -10.28 21.08
C GLU A 269 -7.94 -9.89 21.03
N LEU A 270 -8.40 -9.30 19.90
CA LEU A 270 -9.82 -8.92 19.71
C LEU A 270 -10.79 -10.10 19.63
N ARG A 271 -10.31 -11.33 19.38
CA ARG A 271 -11.14 -12.55 19.31
C ARG A 271 -11.29 -13.25 20.66
N ARG A 272 -10.58 -12.80 21.68
CA ARG A 272 -10.63 -13.32 23.05
C ARG A 272 -11.60 -12.52 23.92
#